data_fcb0bf19e601cb9d00a49ffbf4dbdc03
#
_entry.id   fcb0bf19e601cb9d00a49ffbf4dbdc03
#
_cell.length_a   1.000
_cell.length_b   1.000
_cell.length_c   1.000
_cell.angle_alpha   90.00
_cell.angle_beta   90.00
_cell.angle_gamma   90.00
#
_symmetry.space_group_name_H-M   'P 1'
#
loop_
_entity.id
_entity.type
_entity.pdbx_description
1 polymer ?
#
loop_
_entity_poly.entity_id
_entity_poly.type
_entity_poly.pdbx_seq_one_letter_code
_entity_poly.pdbx_strand_id
1 'polypeptide(L)'
;MKIYRPSYFKEFKCDGRSCEARCCRDWRILLDEATREKYLRLPEREDFFKHVDETAQAFRMKKSGACPFLDENFLCKLQIKRGEEYLPAICQSFPRVTYKIGEKVFLQAMTLTCPVAALLILLQEEPISIEVAEKLNARQVFDFTERISAVEEFITRQQAAIKILQRRDLPINQRLRELCEFFGEKTSVAVEFDAENHSATLAEIFGEMYEANLTVWKKNQLAATYKASRSDILGQLRENFSDVLENYLVNEFLMRCYPSAFVGDEQFNCRIFVTAYRALEFAVVLTAISRSRLTLEDFLEPVFIND
;
A
#
# COMPACT_ATOMS: atom_id res chain seq x y z
N MET A 1 -22.31 0.97 -14.88
CA MET A 1 -21.19 1.21 -13.94
C MET A 1 -20.18 0.11 -14.16
N LYS A 2 -18.88 0.45 -14.27
CA LYS A 2 -17.80 -0.54 -14.43
C LYS A 2 -16.84 -0.38 -13.25
N ILE A 3 -16.52 -1.47 -12.58
CA ILE A 3 -15.59 -1.48 -11.44
C ILE A 3 -14.50 -2.49 -11.75
N TYR A 4 -13.29 -1.99 -11.99
CA TYR A 4 -12.11 -2.81 -12.21
C TYR A 4 -11.49 -3.13 -10.86
N ARG A 5 -11.29 -4.42 -10.57
CA ARG A 5 -10.70 -4.87 -9.29
C ARG A 5 -9.91 -6.16 -9.48
N PRO A 6 -8.89 -6.39 -8.65
CA PRO A 6 -8.12 -7.62 -8.70
C PRO A 6 -8.93 -8.82 -8.19
N SER A 7 -8.60 -10.02 -8.69
CA SER A 7 -9.27 -11.28 -8.36
C SER A 7 -9.38 -11.54 -6.86
N TYR A 8 -8.33 -11.27 -6.09
CA TYR A 8 -8.27 -11.46 -4.64
C TYR A 8 -9.25 -10.56 -3.85
N PHE A 9 -9.79 -9.50 -4.45
CA PHE A 9 -10.58 -8.49 -3.73
C PHE A 9 -11.82 -9.08 -3.03
N LYS A 10 -12.43 -10.12 -3.61
CA LYS A 10 -13.58 -10.80 -3.03
C LYS A 10 -13.22 -11.78 -1.92
N GLU A 11 -11.99 -12.28 -1.92
CA GLU A 11 -11.53 -13.33 -1.03
C GLU A 11 -11.20 -12.80 0.37
N PHE A 12 -10.92 -11.49 0.46
CA PHE A 12 -10.55 -10.88 1.72
C PHE A 12 -11.67 -10.96 2.76
N LYS A 13 -11.33 -11.53 3.90
CA LYS A 13 -12.16 -11.57 5.11
C LYS A 13 -11.31 -11.14 6.30
N CYS A 14 -11.76 -10.11 7.01
CA CYS A 14 -11.14 -9.70 8.26
C CYS A 14 -11.45 -10.73 9.35
N ASP A 15 -10.44 -11.25 10.03
CA ASP A 15 -10.60 -12.11 11.19
C ASP A 15 -10.56 -11.35 12.52
N GLY A 16 -10.14 -10.07 12.48
CA GLY A 16 -10.12 -9.15 13.61
C GLY A 16 -9.07 -9.46 14.68
N ARG A 17 -8.31 -10.56 14.59
CA ARG A 17 -7.42 -11.01 15.66
C ARG A 17 -5.98 -11.27 15.24
N SER A 18 -5.76 -11.97 14.13
CA SER A 18 -4.42 -12.45 13.72
C SER A 18 -3.43 -11.31 13.44
N CYS A 19 -3.92 -10.10 13.14
CA CYS A 19 -3.12 -8.93 12.82
C CYS A 19 -2.92 -7.95 14.00
N GLU A 20 -3.32 -8.33 15.23
CA GLU A 20 -3.26 -7.48 16.42
C GLU A 20 -3.91 -6.08 16.22
N ALA A 21 -4.94 -6.02 15.37
CA ALA A 21 -5.70 -4.81 15.03
C ALA A 21 -4.82 -3.65 14.51
N ARG A 22 -3.89 -3.91 13.59
CA ARG A 22 -3.05 -2.87 12.98
C ARG A 22 -3.84 -1.68 12.42
N CYS A 23 -5.02 -1.94 11.84
CA CYS A 23 -5.93 -0.90 11.38
C CYS A 23 -6.46 0.05 12.48
N CYS A 24 -6.20 -0.25 13.75
CA CYS A 24 -6.59 0.55 14.91
C CYS A 24 -5.38 1.17 15.63
N ARG A 25 -4.20 1.25 14.99
CA ARG A 25 -2.97 1.73 15.60
C ARG A 25 -2.19 2.66 14.69
N ASP A 26 -1.55 3.65 15.30
CA ASP A 26 -0.48 4.47 14.73
C ASP A 26 -0.85 5.28 13.48
N TRP A 27 -2.14 5.51 13.25
CA TRP A 27 -2.61 6.37 12.18
C TRP A 27 -3.86 7.17 12.57
N ARG A 28 -4.13 8.24 11.81
CA ARG A 28 -5.24 9.15 12.09
C ARG A 28 -6.54 8.61 11.51
N ILE A 29 -7.45 8.19 12.38
CA ILE A 29 -8.78 7.70 11.97
C ILE A 29 -9.73 8.91 11.86
N LEU A 30 -9.99 9.33 10.62
CA LEU A 30 -10.89 10.43 10.33
C LEU A 30 -12.36 10.03 10.57
N LEU A 31 -13.13 10.96 11.12
CA LEU A 31 -14.55 10.83 11.34
C LEU A 31 -15.32 11.59 10.25
N ASP A 32 -15.88 10.85 9.31
CA ASP A 32 -16.70 11.44 8.25
C ASP A 32 -18.02 12.01 8.80
N GLU A 33 -18.58 13.01 8.11
CA GLU A 33 -19.77 13.75 8.56
C GLU A 33 -20.98 12.84 8.77
N ALA A 34 -21.22 11.88 7.89
CA ALA A 34 -22.36 10.96 8.00
C ALA A 34 -22.25 10.10 9.27
N THR A 35 -21.03 9.66 9.61
CA THR A 35 -20.76 8.93 10.86
C THR A 35 -20.88 9.84 12.06
N ARG A 36 -20.35 11.06 11.97
CA ARG A 36 -20.47 12.08 13.03
C ARG A 36 -21.93 12.38 13.38
N GLU A 37 -22.79 12.58 12.38
CA GLU A 37 -24.22 12.78 12.59
C GLU A 37 -24.89 11.60 13.32
N LYS A 38 -24.53 10.35 12.99
CA LYS A 38 -25.02 9.17 13.72
C LYS A 38 -24.63 9.24 15.19
N TYR A 39 -23.39 9.62 15.50
CA TYR A 39 -22.91 9.70 16.88
C TYR A 39 -23.59 10.81 17.68
N LEU A 40 -23.92 11.94 17.07
CA LEU A 40 -24.69 13.01 17.72
C LEU A 40 -26.09 12.57 18.18
N ARG A 41 -26.66 11.54 17.53
CA ARG A 41 -27.97 10.98 17.87
C ARG A 41 -27.90 9.86 18.93
N LEU A 42 -26.71 9.46 19.37
CA LEU A 42 -26.57 8.43 20.39
C LEU A 42 -26.91 8.97 21.77
N PRO A 43 -27.56 8.18 22.65
CA PRO A 43 -27.80 8.55 24.03
C PRO A 43 -26.52 8.90 24.80
N GLU A 44 -25.44 8.13 24.54
CA GLU A 44 -24.11 8.29 25.13
C GLU A 44 -23.15 9.19 24.32
N ARG A 45 -23.69 10.11 23.51
CA ARG A 45 -22.90 11.00 22.65
C ARG A 45 -21.78 11.74 23.40
N GLU A 46 -22.05 12.20 24.63
CA GLU A 46 -21.08 12.96 25.42
C GLU A 46 -19.84 12.13 25.76
N ASP A 47 -20.04 10.86 26.14
CA ASP A 47 -18.93 9.94 26.42
C ASP A 47 -18.16 9.60 25.13
N PHE A 48 -18.87 9.47 24.02
CA PHE A 48 -18.27 9.20 22.72
C PHE A 48 -17.37 10.37 22.25
N PHE A 49 -17.89 11.61 22.32
CA PHE A 49 -17.16 12.80 21.87
C PHE A 49 -15.95 13.16 22.73
N LYS A 50 -15.79 12.62 23.96
CA LYS A 50 -14.53 12.69 24.71
C LYS A 50 -13.35 12.05 23.96
N HIS A 51 -13.64 11.12 23.04
CA HIS A 51 -12.66 10.40 22.23
C HIS A 51 -12.48 11.02 20.84
N VAL A 52 -13.12 12.13 20.54
CA VAL A 52 -13.04 12.82 19.25
C VAL A 52 -12.29 14.14 19.42
N ASP A 53 -11.34 14.38 18.54
CA ASP A 53 -10.78 15.71 18.29
C ASP A 53 -11.65 16.39 17.24
N GLU A 54 -12.47 17.32 17.67
CA GLU A 54 -13.41 18.01 16.79
C GLU A 54 -12.72 18.94 15.80
N THR A 55 -11.57 19.53 16.16
CA THR A 55 -10.78 20.38 15.26
C THR A 55 -10.17 19.54 14.14
N ALA A 56 -9.67 18.38 14.50
CA ALA A 56 -9.05 17.44 13.58
C ALA A 56 -10.06 16.53 12.87
N GLN A 57 -11.32 16.53 13.29
CA GLN A 57 -12.36 15.60 12.84
C GLN A 57 -11.88 14.14 12.84
N ALA A 58 -11.26 13.70 13.92
CA ALA A 58 -10.62 12.40 14.04
C ALA A 58 -10.77 11.82 15.43
N PHE A 59 -10.55 10.50 15.56
CA PHE A 59 -10.43 9.90 16.87
C PHE A 59 -9.14 10.35 17.57
N ARG A 60 -9.26 10.65 18.85
CA ARG A 60 -8.14 10.98 19.73
C ARG A 60 -7.43 9.70 20.15
N MET A 61 -6.36 9.38 19.47
CA MET A 61 -5.58 8.15 19.73
C MET A 61 -5.02 8.17 21.17
N LYS A 62 -4.91 6.99 21.78
CA LYS A 62 -4.24 6.81 23.07
C LYS A 62 -2.75 7.14 22.94
N LYS A 63 -2.08 7.40 24.07
CA LYS A 63 -0.62 7.63 24.10
C LYS A 63 0.18 6.44 23.53
N SER A 64 -0.40 5.26 23.54
CA SER A 64 0.19 4.04 22.96
C SER A 64 -0.01 3.92 21.44
N GLY A 65 -0.54 4.94 20.75
CA GLY A 65 -0.92 4.88 19.34
C GLY A 65 -2.24 4.16 19.07
N ALA A 66 -2.84 3.48 20.06
CA ALA A 66 -4.04 2.68 19.85
C ALA A 66 -5.32 3.54 19.77
N CYS A 67 -6.26 3.10 18.93
CA CYS A 67 -7.63 3.65 18.88
C CYS A 67 -8.31 3.59 20.25
N PRO A 68 -9.06 4.61 20.67
CA PRO A 68 -9.77 4.61 21.96
C PRO A 68 -10.79 3.48 22.08
N PHE A 69 -11.32 3.01 20.96
CA PHE A 69 -12.31 1.92 20.91
C PHE A 69 -11.72 0.52 20.77
N LEU A 70 -10.40 0.39 20.73
CA LEU A 70 -9.72 -0.91 20.75
C LEU A 70 -9.71 -1.47 22.18
N ASP A 71 -10.17 -2.71 22.34
CA ASP A 71 -10.14 -3.44 23.61
C ASP A 71 -8.82 -4.23 23.79
N GLU A 72 -8.72 -4.94 24.92
CA GLU A 72 -7.55 -5.74 25.28
C GLU A 72 -7.38 -7.02 24.43
N ASN A 73 -8.45 -7.46 23.77
CA ASN A 73 -8.47 -8.61 22.87
C ASN A 73 -8.29 -8.23 21.39
N PHE A 74 -7.85 -7.00 21.13
CA PHE A 74 -7.68 -6.41 19.79
C PHE A 74 -8.98 -6.31 18.97
N LEU A 75 -10.12 -6.21 19.65
CA LEU A 75 -11.43 -6.05 19.00
C LEU A 75 -11.96 -4.63 19.15
N CYS A 76 -12.75 -4.20 18.16
CA CYS A 76 -13.37 -2.88 18.17
C CYS A 76 -14.63 -2.85 19.04
N LYS A 77 -14.58 -2.19 20.19
CA LYS A 77 -15.75 -2.00 21.08
C LYS A 77 -16.94 -1.34 20.39
N LEU A 78 -16.67 -0.42 19.47
CA LEU A 78 -17.70 0.28 18.72
C LEU A 78 -18.44 -0.69 17.81
N GLN A 79 -17.71 -1.51 17.05
CA GLN A 79 -18.28 -2.53 16.18
C GLN A 79 -19.07 -3.57 16.97
N ILE A 80 -18.54 -4.05 18.10
CA ILE A 80 -19.21 -5.04 18.96
C ILE A 80 -20.50 -4.46 19.52
N LYS A 81 -20.47 -3.20 19.99
CA LYS A 81 -21.63 -2.59 20.67
C LYS A 81 -22.70 -2.10 19.71
N ARG A 82 -22.32 -1.63 18.51
CA ARG A 82 -23.19 -0.88 17.60
C ARG A 82 -23.31 -1.44 16.18
N GLY A 83 -22.41 -2.33 15.79
CA GLY A 83 -22.34 -2.86 14.42
C GLY A 83 -21.40 -2.07 13.51
N GLU A 84 -21.15 -2.66 12.35
CA GLU A 84 -20.25 -2.11 11.32
C GLU A 84 -20.71 -0.74 10.80
N GLU A 85 -22.03 -0.54 10.71
CA GLU A 85 -22.63 0.70 10.20
C GLU A 85 -22.36 1.94 11.06
N TYR A 86 -21.86 1.76 12.28
CA TYR A 86 -21.41 2.82 13.16
C TYR A 86 -19.90 3.11 13.09
N LEU A 87 -19.16 2.33 12.33
CA LEU A 87 -17.74 2.63 12.09
C LEU A 87 -17.60 3.83 11.15
N PRO A 88 -16.53 4.66 11.30
CA PRO A 88 -16.16 5.63 10.28
C PRO A 88 -15.98 4.98 8.91
N ALA A 89 -16.27 5.72 7.85
CA ALA A 89 -16.18 5.21 6.48
C ALA A 89 -14.80 4.60 6.17
N ILE A 90 -13.73 5.21 6.68
CA ILE A 90 -12.37 4.70 6.55
C ILE A 90 -12.19 3.32 7.21
N CYS A 91 -12.76 3.11 8.42
CA CYS A 91 -12.69 1.83 9.12
C CYS A 91 -13.53 0.74 8.43
N GLN A 92 -14.70 1.12 7.85
CA GLN A 92 -15.53 0.19 7.09
C GLN A 92 -14.87 -0.22 5.77
N SER A 93 -14.06 0.66 5.17
CA SER A 93 -13.40 0.41 3.89
C SER A 93 -12.12 -0.39 4.02
N PHE A 94 -11.33 -0.16 5.09
CA PHE A 94 -10.01 -0.78 5.26
C PHE A 94 -10.07 -2.33 5.19
N PRO A 95 -9.15 -2.97 4.48
CA PRO A 95 -8.02 -2.44 3.72
C PRO A 95 -8.36 -2.07 2.26
N ARG A 96 -9.63 -2.03 1.90
CA ARG A 96 -10.09 -1.74 0.54
C ARG A 96 -9.99 -0.26 0.22
N VAL A 97 -9.42 0.03 -0.94
CA VAL A 97 -9.33 1.38 -1.51
C VAL A 97 -10.16 1.42 -2.78
N THR A 98 -10.91 2.49 -2.98
CA THR A 98 -11.74 2.68 -4.16
C THR A 98 -11.50 4.06 -4.75
N TYR A 99 -11.13 4.11 -6.01
CA TYR A 99 -10.96 5.33 -6.80
C TYR A 99 -12.09 5.47 -7.80
N LYS A 100 -12.70 6.65 -7.88
CA LYS A 100 -13.55 7.04 -9.00
C LYS A 100 -12.65 7.69 -10.04
N ILE A 101 -12.60 7.11 -11.24
CA ILE A 101 -11.74 7.56 -12.35
C ILE A 101 -12.51 8.07 -13.56
N GLY A 102 -13.82 8.06 -13.48
CA GLY A 102 -14.76 8.56 -14.50
C GLY A 102 -16.16 8.62 -13.93
N GLU A 103 -17.14 9.10 -14.71
CA GLU A 103 -18.50 9.30 -14.21
C GLU A 103 -19.10 8.04 -13.58
N LYS A 104 -18.89 6.88 -14.22
CA LYS A 104 -19.41 5.57 -13.78
C LYS A 104 -18.32 4.49 -13.81
N VAL A 105 -17.05 4.89 -13.67
CA VAL A 105 -15.91 3.97 -13.72
C VAL A 105 -15.09 4.08 -12.44
N PHE A 106 -14.80 2.93 -11.84
CA PHE A 106 -14.09 2.81 -10.56
C PHE A 106 -12.96 1.80 -10.66
N LEU A 107 -11.91 2.05 -9.87
CA LEU A 107 -10.85 1.10 -9.59
C LEU A 107 -10.91 0.70 -8.11
N GLN A 108 -10.68 -0.56 -7.84
CA GLN A 108 -10.54 -1.07 -6.47
C GLN A 108 -9.23 -1.83 -6.31
N ALA A 109 -8.62 -1.68 -5.14
CA ALA A 109 -7.44 -2.41 -4.71
C ALA A 109 -7.46 -2.58 -3.20
N MET A 110 -6.43 -3.19 -2.61
CA MET A 110 -6.26 -3.26 -1.16
C MET A 110 -4.84 -2.84 -0.77
N THR A 111 -4.74 -2.13 0.37
CA THR A 111 -3.46 -1.75 0.95
C THR A 111 -2.78 -2.97 1.59
N LEU A 112 -1.47 -3.05 1.45
CA LEU A 112 -0.64 -4.07 2.09
C LEU A 112 -0.38 -3.80 3.58
N THR A 113 -0.77 -2.63 4.09
CA THR A 113 -0.69 -2.30 5.53
C THR A 113 -1.50 -3.27 6.40
N CYS A 114 -2.52 -3.92 5.83
CA CYS A 114 -3.24 -5.00 6.50
C CYS A 114 -2.49 -6.32 6.34
N PRO A 115 -1.95 -6.93 7.42
CA PRO A 115 -1.21 -8.19 7.30
C PRO A 115 -2.00 -9.33 6.66
N VAL A 116 -3.31 -9.40 6.92
CA VAL A 116 -4.19 -10.42 6.31
C VAL A 116 -4.35 -10.20 4.82
N ALA A 117 -4.52 -8.95 4.39
CA ALA A 117 -4.57 -8.61 2.97
C ALA A 117 -3.23 -8.82 2.29
N ALA A 118 -2.12 -8.45 2.94
CA ALA A 118 -0.77 -8.62 2.40
C ALA A 118 -0.47 -10.11 2.13
N LEU A 119 -0.75 -10.99 3.07
CA LEU A 119 -0.56 -12.44 2.86
C LEU A 119 -1.46 -12.97 1.74
N LEU A 120 -2.73 -12.56 1.71
CA LEU A 120 -3.67 -12.94 0.65
C LEU A 120 -3.18 -12.50 -0.73
N ILE A 121 -2.61 -11.31 -0.85
CA ILE A 121 -2.16 -10.74 -2.12
C ILE A 121 -0.80 -11.31 -2.53
N LEU A 122 0.16 -11.27 -1.61
CA LEU A 122 1.56 -11.58 -1.93
C LEU A 122 1.80 -13.07 -2.18
N LEU A 123 0.99 -13.95 -1.58
CA LEU A 123 1.11 -15.40 -1.73
C LEU A 123 0.18 -15.99 -2.82
N GLN A 124 -0.36 -15.15 -3.73
CA GLN A 124 -1.05 -15.67 -4.92
C GLN A 124 -0.07 -16.44 -5.80
N GLU A 125 -0.38 -17.70 -6.09
CA GLU A 125 0.42 -18.55 -7.00
C GLU A 125 0.16 -18.18 -8.47
N GLU A 126 -1.10 -17.89 -8.80
CA GLU A 126 -1.50 -17.47 -10.13
C GLU A 126 -1.37 -15.93 -10.28
N PRO A 127 -1.01 -15.45 -11.49
CA PRO A 127 -0.95 -14.02 -11.76
C PRO A 127 -2.26 -13.31 -11.42
N ILE A 128 -2.18 -12.19 -10.71
CA ILE A 128 -3.34 -11.38 -10.33
C ILE A 128 -4.11 -10.94 -11.57
N SER A 129 -5.33 -11.42 -11.72
CA SER A 129 -6.22 -11.02 -12.81
C SER A 129 -7.11 -9.85 -12.40
N ILE A 130 -7.52 -9.04 -13.39
CA ILE A 130 -8.46 -7.92 -13.17
C ILE A 130 -9.83 -8.32 -13.67
N GLU A 131 -10.80 -8.32 -12.79
CA GLU A 131 -12.20 -8.56 -13.11
C GLU A 131 -12.99 -7.24 -13.20
N VAL A 132 -14.10 -7.27 -13.93
CA VAL A 132 -15.05 -6.15 -14.03
C VAL A 132 -16.31 -6.51 -13.26
N ALA A 133 -16.65 -5.69 -12.27
CA ALA A 133 -17.87 -5.79 -11.50
C ALA A 133 -18.83 -4.63 -11.82
N GLU A 134 -20.13 -4.86 -11.59
CA GLU A 134 -21.19 -3.87 -11.85
C GLU A 134 -21.76 -3.24 -10.57
N LYS A 135 -21.52 -3.88 -9.41
CA LYS A 135 -22.05 -3.46 -8.11
C LYS A 135 -20.94 -2.89 -7.24
N LEU A 136 -20.98 -1.60 -6.99
CA LEU A 136 -20.05 -0.92 -6.09
C LEU A 136 -20.49 -1.15 -4.64
N ASN A 137 -19.60 -1.71 -3.85
CA ASN A 137 -19.70 -1.78 -2.41
C ASN A 137 -18.48 -1.08 -1.82
N ALA A 138 -18.58 0.25 -1.66
CA ALA A 138 -17.53 1.08 -1.08
C ALA A 138 -18.17 2.14 -0.18
N ARG A 139 -17.59 2.35 0.99
CA ARG A 139 -18.00 3.39 1.95
C ARG A 139 -17.19 4.67 1.77
N GLN A 140 -15.95 4.52 1.33
CA GLN A 140 -15.06 5.62 1.00
C GLN A 140 -14.63 5.52 -0.46
N VAL A 141 -14.67 6.64 -1.17
CA VAL A 141 -14.27 6.73 -2.57
C VAL A 141 -13.39 7.97 -2.72
N PHE A 142 -12.21 7.79 -3.28
CA PHE A 142 -11.31 8.88 -3.64
C PHE A 142 -11.59 9.30 -5.08
N ASP A 143 -11.89 10.58 -5.31
CA ASP A 143 -12.20 11.09 -6.64
C ASP A 143 -10.92 11.47 -7.39
N PHE A 144 -10.63 10.75 -8.46
CA PHE A 144 -9.50 10.96 -9.37
C PHE A 144 -9.94 11.38 -10.77
N THR A 145 -11.20 11.77 -10.96
CA THR A 145 -11.74 12.13 -12.27
C THR A 145 -11.00 13.30 -12.93
N GLU A 146 -10.50 14.26 -12.14
CA GLU A 146 -9.71 15.38 -12.65
C GLU A 146 -8.30 14.99 -13.10
N ARG A 147 -7.77 13.86 -12.60
CA ARG A 147 -6.42 13.36 -12.95
C ARG A 147 -6.42 12.50 -14.21
N ILE A 148 -7.56 11.96 -14.59
CA ILE A 148 -7.69 10.98 -15.68
C ILE A 148 -8.66 11.49 -16.72
N SER A 149 -8.13 12.17 -17.73
CA SER A 149 -8.96 12.77 -18.81
C SER A 149 -9.46 11.73 -19.81
N ALA A 150 -8.74 10.65 -20.06
CA ALA A 150 -9.04 9.61 -21.04
C ALA A 150 -9.15 8.23 -20.35
N VAL A 151 -10.28 7.96 -19.73
CA VAL A 151 -10.51 6.79 -18.86
C VAL A 151 -10.25 5.46 -19.56
N GLU A 152 -10.70 5.28 -20.80
CA GLU A 152 -10.53 4.02 -21.53
C GLU A 152 -9.08 3.79 -21.94
N GLU A 153 -8.37 4.85 -22.31
CA GLU A 153 -6.94 4.79 -22.59
C GLU A 153 -6.16 4.46 -21.32
N PHE A 154 -6.46 5.14 -20.21
CA PHE A 154 -5.87 4.85 -18.92
C PHE A 154 -6.01 3.38 -18.53
N ILE A 155 -7.22 2.81 -18.61
CA ILE A 155 -7.45 1.39 -18.29
C ILE A 155 -6.66 0.47 -19.22
N THR A 156 -6.64 0.78 -20.51
CA THR A 156 -5.90 -0.02 -21.50
C THR A 156 -4.41 0.00 -21.21
N ARG A 157 -3.84 1.16 -20.92
CA ARG A 157 -2.42 1.32 -20.58
C ARG A 157 -2.07 0.68 -19.23
N GLN A 158 -2.94 0.83 -18.23
CA GLN A 158 -2.76 0.19 -16.93
C GLN A 158 -2.72 -1.34 -17.07
N GLN A 159 -3.65 -1.93 -17.81
CA GLN A 159 -3.68 -3.38 -18.05
C GLN A 159 -2.48 -3.87 -18.86
N ALA A 160 -2.02 -3.10 -19.85
CA ALA A 160 -0.81 -3.43 -20.61
C ALA A 160 0.43 -3.41 -19.69
N ALA A 161 0.56 -2.41 -18.84
CA ALA A 161 1.64 -2.32 -17.85
C ALA A 161 1.64 -3.50 -16.86
N ILE A 162 0.45 -3.89 -16.37
CA ILE A 162 0.31 -5.08 -15.50
C ILE A 162 0.79 -6.33 -16.23
N LYS A 163 0.45 -6.52 -17.51
CA LYS A 163 0.94 -7.67 -18.29
C LYS A 163 2.45 -7.66 -18.44
N ILE A 164 3.09 -6.50 -18.55
CA ILE A 164 4.56 -6.41 -18.58
C ILE A 164 5.14 -6.86 -17.23
N LEU A 165 4.57 -6.41 -16.12
CA LEU A 165 4.99 -6.81 -14.78
C LEU A 165 4.83 -8.32 -14.52
N GLN A 166 3.85 -8.97 -15.19
CA GLN A 166 3.52 -10.39 -15.06
C GLN A 166 4.26 -11.30 -16.05
N ARG A 167 5.26 -10.82 -16.78
CA ARG A 167 6.07 -11.63 -17.69
C ARG A 167 7.03 -12.53 -16.92
N ARG A 168 6.53 -13.66 -16.41
CA ARG A 168 7.31 -14.63 -15.63
C ARG A 168 8.45 -15.29 -16.40
N ASP A 169 8.45 -15.17 -17.73
CA ASP A 169 9.55 -15.54 -18.60
C ASP A 169 10.78 -14.63 -18.48
N LEU A 170 10.64 -13.46 -17.84
CA LEU A 170 11.68 -12.47 -17.68
C LEU A 170 11.99 -12.20 -16.19
N PRO A 171 13.27 -11.93 -15.87
CA PRO A 171 13.64 -11.44 -14.54
C PRO A 171 12.94 -10.11 -14.22
N ILE A 172 12.64 -9.87 -12.95
CA ILE A 172 11.96 -8.62 -12.47
C ILE A 172 12.62 -7.36 -13.00
N ASN A 173 13.95 -7.28 -13.00
CA ASN A 173 14.67 -6.11 -13.52
C ASN A 173 14.41 -5.85 -15.00
N GLN A 174 14.21 -6.89 -15.80
CA GLN A 174 13.90 -6.73 -17.21
C GLN A 174 12.44 -6.29 -17.40
N ARG A 175 11.50 -6.84 -16.62
CA ARG A 175 10.10 -6.39 -16.61
C ARG A 175 10.00 -4.90 -16.26
N LEU A 176 10.73 -4.42 -15.24
CA LEU A 176 10.77 -3.00 -14.87
C LEU A 176 11.38 -2.12 -15.97
N ARG A 177 12.38 -2.61 -16.68
CA ARG A 177 12.96 -1.90 -17.83
C ARG A 177 11.96 -1.77 -18.96
N GLU A 178 11.29 -2.87 -19.32
CA GLU A 178 10.25 -2.85 -20.35
C GLU A 178 9.05 -1.97 -19.95
N LEU A 179 8.71 -1.91 -18.64
CA LEU A 179 7.71 -0.98 -18.12
C LEU A 179 8.13 0.48 -18.32
N CYS A 180 9.38 0.82 -18.02
CA CYS A 180 9.93 2.16 -18.23
C CYS A 180 9.91 2.53 -19.72
N GLU A 181 10.33 1.63 -20.60
CA GLU A 181 10.30 1.83 -22.06
C GLU A 181 8.86 2.03 -22.57
N PHE A 182 7.91 1.25 -22.05
CA PHE A 182 6.48 1.38 -22.39
C PHE A 182 5.90 2.75 -22.07
N PHE A 183 6.35 3.39 -20.98
CA PHE A 183 5.98 4.75 -20.61
C PHE A 183 6.92 5.82 -21.16
N GLY A 184 7.88 5.44 -22.03
CA GLY A 184 8.81 6.37 -22.68
C GLY A 184 9.95 6.86 -21.78
N GLU A 185 10.12 6.26 -20.59
CA GLU A 185 11.21 6.59 -19.68
C GLU A 185 12.52 5.97 -20.16
N LYS A 186 13.49 6.83 -20.48
CA LYS A 186 14.80 6.40 -21.05
C LYS A 186 15.90 6.32 -20.01
N THR A 187 15.65 6.73 -18.78
CA THR A 187 16.69 6.84 -17.76
C THR A 187 17.04 5.49 -17.15
N SER A 188 18.28 5.36 -16.73
CA SER A 188 18.84 4.18 -16.04
C SER A 188 18.27 3.91 -14.63
N VAL A 189 17.14 4.52 -14.26
CA VAL A 189 16.46 4.32 -12.95
C VAL A 189 16.17 2.84 -12.68
N ALA A 190 16.06 2.04 -13.75
CA ALA A 190 15.91 0.60 -13.62
C ALA A 190 17.21 -0.13 -13.19
N VAL A 191 18.37 0.53 -13.21
CA VAL A 191 19.65 -0.18 -13.20
C VAL A 191 20.27 -0.30 -11.81
N GLU A 192 20.36 0.77 -11.02
CA GLU A 192 20.91 0.67 -9.66
C GLU A 192 20.39 1.77 -8.74
N PHE A 193 19.89 1.35 -7.60
CA PHE A 193 19.56 2.26 -6.52
C PHE A 193 20.83 2.61 -5.75
N ASP A 194 21.21 3.88 -5.78
CA ASP A 194 22.24 4.45 -4.92
C ASP A 194 21.55 5.28 -3.83
N ALA A 195 21.59 4.77 -2.60
CA ALA A 195 20.95 5.41 -1.45
C ALA A 195 21.46 6.84 -1.20
N GLU A 196 22.70 7.15 -1.58
CA GLU A 196 23.29 8.48 -1.40
C GLU A 196 22.79 9.46 -2.47
N ASN A 197 22.69 9.02 -3.73
CA ASN A 197 22.28 9.86 -4.86
C ASN A 197 20.74 10.02 -4.99
N HIS A 198 19.97 9.09 -4.42
CA HIS A 198 18.50 9.14 -4.44
C HIS A 198 17.88 9.63 -3.13
N SER A 199 18.70 10.03 -2.15
CA SER A 199 18.25 10.39 -0.80
C SER A 199 17.21 11.52 -0.77
N ALA A 200 17.36 12.54 -1.60
CA ALA A 200 16.40 13.65 -1.67
C ALA A 200 15.05 13.21 -2.23
N THR A 201 15.05 12.45 -3.32
CA THR A 201 13.82 11.92 -3.94
C THR A 201 13.09 10.95 -3.02
N LEU A 202 13.82 10.14 -2.28
CA LEU A 202 13.23 9.18 -1.35
C LEU A 202 12.70 9.84 -0.08
N ALA A 203 13.38 10.85 0.45
CA ALA A 203 12.88 11.65 1.56
C ALA A 203 11.58 12.38 1.17
N GLU A 204 11.47 12.83 -0.07
CA GLU A 204 10.27 13.48 -0.60
C GLU A 204 9.10 12.49 -0.78
N ILE A 205 9.39 11.25 -1.22
CA ILE A 205 8.37 10.21 -1.48
C ILE A 205 7.98 9.47 -0.20
N PHE A 206 8.94 9.14 0.66
CA PHE A 206 8.76 8.24 1.81
C PHE A 206 8.89 8.91 3.19
N GLY A 207 9.21 10.23 3.23
CA GLY A 207 9.24 11.01 4.47
C GLY A 207 10.12 10.42 5.58
N GLU A 208 9.62 10.48 6.81
CA GLU A 208 10.34 10.06 8.04
C GLU A 208 10.85 8.63 8.03
N MET A 209 10.22 7.77 7.28
CA MET A 209 10.54 6.34 7.23
C MET A 209 11.84 6.05 6.48
N TYR A 210 12.09 6.75 5.38
CA TYR A 210 13.39 6.66 4.69
C TYR A 210 14.52 7.18 5.60
N GLU A 211 14.26 8.26 6.34
CA GLU A 211 15.23 8.78 7.31
C GLU A 211 15.51 7.80 8.44
N ALA A 212 14.52 7.04 8.91
CA ALA A 212 14.72 6.00 9.92
C ALA A 212 15.63 4.89 9.40
N ASN A 213 15.40 4.37 8.19
CA ASN A 213 16.24 3.35 7.56
C ASN A 213 17.65 3.87 7.27
N LEU A 214 17.78 5.10 6.78
CA LEU A 214 19.06 5.75 6.54
C LEU A 214 19.83 6.00 7.85
N THR A 215 19.10 6.28 8.93
CA THR A 215 19.69 6.48 10.27
C THR A 215 20.25 5.17 10.81
N VAL A 216 19.56 4.04 10.64
CA VAL A 216 20.05 2.70 10.99
C VAL A 216 21.28 2.37 10.17
N TRP A 217 21.25 2.62 8.87
CA TRP A 217 22.38 2.40 7.97
C TRP A 217 23.62 3.22 8.34
N LYS A 218 23.46 4.51 8.64
CA LYS A 218 24.55 5.40 9.08
C LYS A 218 25.08 5.04 10.47
N LYS A 219 24.21 4.74 11.43
CA LYS A 219 24.58 4.44 12.81
C LYS A 219 25.34 3.12 12.96
N ASN A 220 24.99 2.10 12.17
CA ASN A 220 25.51 0.75 12.33
C ASN A 220 26.72 0.45 11.43
N GLN A 221 27.25 1.41 10.70
CA GLN A 221 28.37 1.24 9.74
C GLN A 221 28.10 0.10 8.73
N LEU A 222 26.85 -0.15 8.38
CA LEU A 222 26.45 -1.26 7.52
C LEU A 222 26.82 -1.07 6.03
N ALA A 223 27.35 0.10 5.66
CA ALA A 223 27.66 0.41 4.26
C ALA A 223 28.62 -0.59 3.61
N ALA A 224 29.67 -1.01 4.31
CA ALA A 224 30.62 -2.00 3.80
C ALA A 224 29.97 -3.39 3.66
N THR A 225 29.20 -3.82 4.68
CA THR A 225 28.48 -5.10 4.67
C THR A 225 27.40 -5.09 3.59
N TYR A 226 26.67 -3.99 3.43
CA TYR A 226 25.68 -3.81 2.37
C TYR A 226 26.34 -3.96 0.99
N LYS A 227 27.43 -3.26 0.72
CA LYS A 227 28.15 -3.37 -0.56
C LYS A 227 28.65 -4.79 -0.85
N ALA A 228 29.08 -5.51 0.18
CA ALA A 228 29.59 -6.88 0.05
C ALA A 228 28.49 -7.91 -0.19
N SER A 229 27.34 -7.76 0.50
CA SER A 229 26.29 -8.80 0.54
C SER A 229 25.09 -8.50 -0.36
N ARG A 230 24.94 -7.26 -0.84
CA ARG A 230 23.76 -6.80 -1.62
C ARG A 230 23.45 -7.68 -2.80
N SER A 231 24.46 -7.98 -3.60
CA SER A 231 24.27 -8.75 -4.84
C SER A 231 23.68 -10.12 -4.58
N ASP A 232 24.21 -10.82 -3.59
CA ASP A 232 23.80 -12.17 -3.23
C ASP A 232 22.38 -12.17 -2.62
N ILE A 233 22.10 -11.23 -1.70
CA ILE A 233 20.77 -11.12 -1.09
C ILE A 233 19.71 -10.75 -2.13
N LEU A 234 19.98 -9.80 -3.02
CA LEU A 234 19.07 -9.45 -4.12
C LEU A 234 18.89 -10.61 -5.11
N GLY A 235 19.94 -11.39 -5.36
CA GLY A 235 19.85 -12.63 -6.15
C GLY A 235 18.86 -13.61 -5.51
N GLN A 236 19.07 -13.92 -4.23
CA GLN A 236 18.19 -14.81 -3.47
C GLN A 236 16.74 -14.26 -3.38
N LEU A 237 16.57 -12.97 -3.15
CA LEU A 237 15.25 -12.33 -3.10
C LEU A 237 14.49 -12.54 -4.42
N ARG A 238 15.14 -12.27 -5.54
CA ARG A 238 14.52 -12.35 -6.87
C ARG A 238 14.31 -13.78 -7.38
N GLU A 239 15.11 -14.72 -6.92
CA GLU A 239 14.97 -16.13 -7.25
C GLU A 239 13.89 -16.80 -6.38
N ASN A 240 13.97 -16.64 -5.06
CA ASN A 240 13.10 -17.35 -4.11
C ASN A 240 11.73 -16.70 -3.91
N PHE A 241 11.59 -15.39 -4.21
CA PHE A 241 10.38 -14.60 -3.98
C PHE A 241 9.88 -13.90 -5.26
N SER A 242 10.16 -14.45 -6.43
CA SER A 242 9.79 -13.84 -7.72
C SER A 242 8.29 -13.55 -7.81
N ASP A 243 7.43 -14.49 -7.41
CA ASP A 243 5.98 -14.34 -7.46
C ASP A 243 5.48 -13.34 -6.41
N VAL A 244 6.10 -13.32 -5.22
CA VAL A 244 5.81 -12.32 -4.17
C VAL A 244 6.14 -10.92 -4.66
N LEU A 245 7.28 -10.75 -5.33
CA LEU A 245 7.70 -9.46 -5.92
C LEU A 245 6.77 -9.03 -7.06
N GLU A 246 6.35 -9.95 -7.91
CA GLU A 246 5.35 -9.70 -8.96
C GLU A 246 4.04 -9.21 -8.35
N ASN A 247 3.51 -9.96 -7.39
CA ASN A 247 2.25 -9.64 -6.73
C ASN A 247 2.31 -8.28 -5.99
N TYR A 248 3.45 -7.99 -5.35
CA TYR A 248 3.71 -6.68 -4.75
C TYR A 248 3.63 -5.57 -5.81
N LEU A 249 4.39 -5.69 -6.90
CA LEU A 249 4.43 -4.68 -7.96
C LEU A 249 3.07 -4.47 -8.61
N VAL A 250 2.34 -5.54 -8.90
CA VAL A 250 0.98 -5.44 -9.49
C VAL A 250 0.02 -4.77 -8.51
N ASN A 251 0.05 -5.16 -7.23
CA ASN A 251 -0.81 -4.54 -6.22
C ASN A 251 -0.51 -3.06 -6.04
N GLU A 252 0.76 -2.67 -5.92
CA GLU A 252 1.16 -1.26 -5.80
C GLU A 252 0.75 -0.44 -7.02
N PHE A 253 0.87 -1.02 -8.21
CA PHE A 253 0.44 -0.38 -9.45
C PHE A 253 -1.06 -0.07 -9.46
N LEU A 254 -1.88 -0.97 -8.94
CA LEU A 254 -3.33 -0.81 -8.78
C LEU A 254 -3.66 0.11 -7.61
N MET A 255 -3.08 -0.14 -6.45
CA MET A 255 -3.40 0.54 -5.18
C MET A 255 -3.09 2.04 -5.23
N ARG A 256 -2.05 2.45 -5.92
CA ARG A 256 -1.70 3.86 -6.12
C ARG A 256 -2.23 4.46 -7.42
N CYS A 257 -3.08 3.74 -8.15
CA CYS A 257 -3.70 4.25 -9.39
C CYS A 257 -2.68 4.65 -10.47
N TYR A 258 -1.57 3.89 -10.61
CA TYR A 258 -0.62 4.12 -11.70
C TYR A 258 -1.27 3.83 -13.08
N PRO A 259 -0.87 4.52 -14.15
CA PRO A 259 0.23 5.51 -14.23
C PRO A 259 -0.15 6.96 -13.85
N SER A 260 -1.28 7.21 -13.20
CA SER A 260 -1.76 8.56 -12.84
C SER A 260 -1.78 8.78 -11.32
N ALA A 261 -0.84 8.16 -10.59
CA ALA A 261 -0.75 8.23 -9.13
C ALA A 261 -0.48 9.65 -8.62
N PHE A 262 0.41 10.38 -9.29
CA PHE A 262 0.85 11.73 -8.93
C PHE A 262 0.58 12.71 -10.07
N VAL A 263 0.65 14.00 -9.73
CA VAL A 263 0.64 15.07 -10.73
C VAL A 263 1.92 14.97 -11.56
N GLY A 264 1.78 14.93 -12.88
CA GLY A 264 2.89 14.74 -13.80
C GLY A 264 2.51 13.79 -14.94
N ASP A 265 3.45 13.57 -15.85
CA ASP A 265 3.27 12.63 -16.95
C ASP A 265 3.49 11.16 -16.49
N GLU A 266 3.19 10.23 -17.39
CA GLU A 266 3.36 8.81 -17.11
C GLU A 266 4.83 8.40 -16.93
N GLN A 267 5.77 9.10 -17.57
CA GLN A 267 7.20 8.87 -17.41
C GLN A 267 7.63 9.18 -15.97
N PHE A 268 7.20 10.34 -15.45
CA PHE A 268 7.47 10.74 -14.08
C PHE A 268 6.87 9.74 -13.08
N ASN A 269 5.61 9.36 -13.29
CA ASN A 269 4.94 8.38 -12.44
C ASN A 269 5.62 7.00 -12.48
N CYS A 270 6.05 6.52 -13.65
CA CYS A 270 6.81 5.29 -13.77
C CYS A 270 8.14 5.33 -13.03
N ARG A 271 8.86 6.45 -13.13
CA ARG A 271 10.11 6.66 -12.39
C ARG A 271 9.91 6.59 -10.88
N ILE A 272 8.86 7.24 -10.35
CA ILE A 272 8.51 7.15 -8.94
C ILE A 272 8.20 5.70 -8.55
N PHE A 273 7.39 4.99 -9.34
CA PHE A 273 7.05 3.59 -9.09
C PHE A 273 8.28 2.69 -8.97
N VAL A 274 9.20 2.78 -9.94
CA VAL A 274 10.43 1.98 -9.93
C VAL A 274 11.35 2.38 -8.78
N THR A 275 11.45 3.67 -8.47
CA THR A 275 12.26 4.16 -7.34
C THR A 275 11.71 3.64 -6.00
N ALA A 276 10.38 3.63 -5.84
CA ALA A 276 9.72 3.07 -4.66
C ALA A 276 10.05 1.58 -4.47
N TYR A 277 9.96 0.81 -5.54
CA TYR A 277 10.35 -0.60 -5.51
C TYR A 277 11.83 -0.79 -5.14
N ARG A 278 12.74 0.04 -5.67
CA ARG A 278 14.17 -0.03 -5.31
C ARG A 278 14.42 0.30 -3.84
N ALA A 279 13.65 1.23 -3.29
CA ALA A 279 13.71 1.55 -1.86
C ALA A 279 13.25 0.37 -1.00
N LEU A 280 12.22 -0.37 -1.43
CA LEU A 280 11.82 -1.62 -0.79
C LEU A 280 12.94 -2.66 -0.85
N GLU A 281 13.54 -2.92 -2.02
CA GLU A 281 14.69 -3.83 -2.15
C GLU A 281 15.82 -3.45 -1.17
N PHE A 282 16.13 -2.15 -1.06
CA PHE A 282 17.13 -1.65 -0.11
C PHE A 282 16.76 -1.98 1.34
N ALA A 283 15.52 -1.71 1.74
CA ALA A 283 15.05 -1.98 3.10
C ALA A 283 15.08 -3.49 3.43
N VAL A 284 14.67 -4.33 2.48
CA VAL A 284 14.71 -5.81 2.62
C VAL A 284 16.15 -6.29 2.80
N VAL A 285 17.09 -5.78 1.99
CA VAL A 285 18.52 -6.13 2.13
C VAL A 285 19.06 -5.74 3.50
N LEU A 286 18.74 -4.55 4.00
CA LEU A 286 19.15 -4.11 5.34
C LEU A 286 18.57 -5.01 6.44
N THR A 287 17.31 -5.37 6.33
CA THR A 287 16.64 -6.27 7.28
C THR A 287 17.30 -7.65 7.26
N ALA A 288 17.55 -8.20 6.08
CA ALA A 288 18.22 -9.49 5.91
C ALA A 288 19.64 -9.50 6.51
N ILE A 289 20.42 -8.43 6.28
CA ILE A 289 21.76 -8.27 6.88
C ILE A 289 21.66 -8.22 8.41
N SER A 290 20.75 -7.42 8.96
CA SER A 290 20.61 -7.25 10.40
C SER A 290 20.18 -8.54 11.11
N ARG A 291 19.44 -9.40 10.44
CA ARG A 291 18.94 -10.70 10.94
C ARG A 291 19.77 -11.89 10.51
N SER A 292 20.76 -11.68 9.64
CA SER A 292 21.57 -12.74 9.04
C SER A 292 20.74 -13.84 8.36
N ARG A 293 19.59 -13.47 7.79
CA ARG A 293 18.66 -14.37 7.08
C ARG A 293 17.83 -13.58 6.08
N LEU A 294 17.24 -14.30 5.09
CA LEU A 294 16.24 -13.78 4.18
C LEU A 294 15.03 -14.70 4.19
N THR A 295 13.95 -14.26 4.81
CA THR A 295 12.68 -14.96 4.90
C THR A 295 11.53 -14.09 4.40
N LEU A 296 10.33 -14.66 4.24
CA LEU A 296 9.14 -13.90 3.92
C LEU A 296 8.84 -12.82 4.97
N GLU A 297 9.09 -13.08 6.26
CA GLU A 297 8.91 -12.08 7.33
C GLU A 297 9.85 -10.88 7.15
N ASP A 298 11.09 -11.12 6.72
CA ASP A 298 12.06 -10.07 6.48
C ASP A 298 11.71 -9.21 5.26
N PHE A 299 10.91 -9.75 4.34
CA PHE A 299 10.29 -9.00 3.24
C PHE A 299 9.04 -8.23 3.70
N LEU A 300 8.16 -8.87 4.47
CA LEU A 300 6.89 -8.28 4.89
C LEU A 300 7.06 -7.08 5.82
N GLU A 301 8.08 -7.08 6.68
CA GLU A 301 8.29 -5.98 7.62
C GLU A 301 8.53 -4.64 6.92
N PRO A 302 9.46 -4.52 5.95
CA PRO A 302 9.57 -3.30 5.14
C PRO A 302 8.30 -2.95 4.36
N VAL A 303 7.57 -3.94 3.85
CA VAL A 303 6.28 -3.70 3.15
C VAL A 303 5.27 -3.05 4.08
N PHE A 304 5.12 -3.54 5.31
CA PHE A 304 4.18 -2.97 6.28
C PHE A 304 4.53 -1.56 6.76
N ILE A 305 5.79 -1.17 6.64
CA ILE A 305 6.26 0.15 6.99
C ILE A 305 6.10 1.11 5.79
N ASN A 306 6.26 0.61 4.57
CA ASN A 306 6.34 1.40 3.34
C ASN A 306 4.99 1.66 2.65
N ASP A 307 3.91 0.99 3.02
CA ASP A 307 2.57 1.18 2.49
C ASP A 307 1.77 2.11 3.43
#